data_97563f6318a4e7ba616bfe0666c56c9f
#
_entry.id   97563f6318a4e7ba616bfe0666c56c9f
#
_cell.length_a   1.000
_cell.length_b   1.000
_cell.length_c   1.000
_cell.angle_alpha   90.00
_cell.angle_beta   90.00
_cell.angle_gamma   90.00
#
_symmetry.space_group_name_H-M   'P 1'
#
loop_
_entity.id
_entity.type
_entity.pdbx_description
1 polymer ?
#
loop_
_entity_poly.entity_id
_entity_poly.type
_entity_poly.pdbx_seq_one_letter_code
_entity_poly.pdbx_strand_id
1 'polypeptide(L)'
;MVEKSCEEIFAILGPRILFVTDEGLMSLGLTKPTLEELQKLADVDIFDKVEADPSLKTLLAAIEVGTKFKATGVIGFGGGSSMDVAKLAALILGSNEDLDSAWGVANAKGPRLPLVLVPTTAGTGSEVTPIAIITVEHNEKRGVSSSLILPDLAILDPDLTLGLPSSITAATGIDAMVHAIEGYASCNSNNNPISKMLAIEALKLLGGSIETAVNNGSNIEARGDMLIGSMLAGKAFANAPVAAVHALAYPIGGIFHIPHGLSNALVLPHVLRFNCINAKASQDYAELAPHVFSEFKYEIQDKGGQIISKKFIDKMQVLSASLGLPQRLRDVDIPENACEEMAKEAMKQTRLLVNNPREVTEADALHIYQSAW
;
A
#
# COMPACT_ATOMS: atom_id res chain seq x y z
N MET A 1 -5.70 -4.77 -21.11
CA MET A 1 -4.77 -3.79 -21.74
C MET A 1 -3.31 -4.23 -21.60
N VAL A 2 -2.92 -4.94 -20.55
CA VAL A 2 -1.54 -5.44 -20.34
C VAL A 2 -1.06 -6.28 -21.50
N GLU A 3 -1.91 -7.13 -22.07
CA GLU A 3 -1.59 -7.96 -23.24
C GLU A 3 -1.15 -7.14 -24.47
N LYS A 4 -1.58 -5.88 -24.58
CA LYS A 4 -1.16 -4.98 -25.67
C LYS A 4 0.24 -4.39 -25.46
N SER A 5 0.75 -4.46 -24.24
CA SER A 5 2.09 -3.96 -23.86
C SER A 5 3.15 -5.07 -23.82
N CYS A 6 2.83 -6.31 -24.25
CA CYS A 6 3.74 -7.45 -24.14
C CYS A 6 5.04 -7.28 -24.94
N GLU A 7 5.01 -6.59 -26.09
CA GLU A 7 6.24 -6.26 -26.85
C GLU A 7 7.16 -5.31 -26.05
N GLU A 8 6.58 -4.32 -25.37
CA GLU A 8 7.33 -3.39 -24.51
C GLU A 8 7.87 -4.12 -23.25
N ILE A 9 7.05 -4.97 -22.64
CA ILE A 9 7.46 -5.82 -21.50
C ILE A 9 8.65 -6.69 -21.93
N PHE A 10 8.55 -7.38 -23.07
CA PHE A 10 9.63 -8.20 -23.62
C PHE A 10 10.91 -7.41 -23.89
N ALA A 11 10.78 -6.22 -24.48
CA ALA A 11 11.93 -5.35 -24.75
C ALA A 11 12.68 -4.95 -23.47
N ILE A 12 11.97 -4.82 -22.35
CA ILE A 12 12.55 -4.50 -21.04
C ILE A 12 13.12 -5.75 -20.38
N LEU A 13 12.35 -6.84 -20.29
CA LEU A 13 12.66 -8.01 -19.46
C LEU A 13 13.57 -9.05 -20.15
N GLY A 14 13.62 -9.02 -21.49
CA GLY A 14 14.41 -9.95 -22.28
C GLY A 14 13.76 -11.35 -22.43
N PRO A 15 14.54 -12.35 -22.88
CA PRO A 15 14.01 -13.60 -23.42
C PRO A 15 13.57 -14.63 -22.35
N ARG A 16 13.90 -14.48 -21.07
CA ARG A 16 13.48 -15.39 -20.00
C ARG A 16 12.87 -14.61 -18.84
N ILE A 17 11.55 -14.65 -18.75
CA ILE A 17 10.75 -13.85 -17.84
C ILE A 17 10.28 -14.71 -16.66
N LEU A 18 10.65 -14.33 -15.42
CA LEU A 18 10.02 -14.87 -14.22
C LEU A 18 8.72 -14.10 -13.96
N PHE A 19 7.59 -14.80 -14.03
CA PHE A 19 6.25 -14.25 -13.78
C PHE A 19 5.82 -14.58 -12.36
N VAL A 20 5.79 -13.56 -11.47
CA VAL A 20 5.45 -13.70 -10.05
C VAL A 20 4.00 -13.26 -9.83
N THR A 21 3.17 -14.16 -9.30
CA THR A 21 1.73 -13.95 -9.08
C THR A 21 1.22 -14.81 -7.92
N ASP A 22 -0.10 -14.91 -7.76
CA ASP A 22 -0.78 -15.76 -6.79
C ASP A 22 -1.76 -16.73 -7.44
N GLU A 23 -2.09 -17.84 -6.72
CA GLU A 23 -3.01 -18.86 -7.19
C GLU A 23 -4.42 -18.34 -7.47
N GLY A 24 -4.86 -17.31 -6.73
CA GLY A 24 -6.19 -16.71 -6.90
C GLY A 24 -6.33 -16.06 -8.27
N LEU A 25 -5.35 -15.25 -8.67
CA LEU A 25 -5.34 -14.61 -9.99
C LEU A 25 -5.22 -15.61 -11.13
N MET A 26 -4.41 -16.67 -10.95
CA MET A 26 -4.31 -17.76 -11.91
C MET A 26 -5.65 -18.48 -12.07
N SER A 27 -6.31 -18.81 -10.97
CA SER A 27 -7.60 -19.51 -10.95
C SER A 27 -8.74 -18.68 -11.55
N LEU A 28 -8.70 -17.35 -11.38
CA LEU A 28 -9.64 -16.41 -11.99
C LEU A 28 -9.36 -16.16 -13.48
N GLY A 29 -8.24 -16.65 -14.00
CA GLY A 29 -7.84 -16.47 -15.40
C GLY A 29 -7.39 -15.05 -15.75
N LEU A 30 -7.16 -14.17 -14.75
CA LEU A 30 -6.76 -12.77 -14.99
C LEU A 30 -5.36 -12.64 -15.60
N THR A 31 -4.47 -13.60 -15.31
CA THR A 31 -3.11 -13.64 -15.87
C THR A 31 -3.06 -14.19 -17.28
N LYS A 32 -4.07 -14.98 -17.69
CA LYS A 32 -4.06 -15.78 -18.92
C LYS A 32 -3.81 -14.96 -20.19
N PRO A 33 -4.51 -13.82 -20.45
CA PRO A 33 -4.28 -13.05 -21.67
C PRO A 33 -2.83 -12.54 -21.78
N THR A 34 -2.28 -12.08 -20.66
CA THR A 34 -0.89 -11.59 -20.63
C THR A 34 0.12 -12.70 -20.83
N LEU A 35 -0.10 -13.87 -20.19
CA LEU A 35 0.80 -15.03 -20.33
C LEU A 35 0.79 -15.57 -21.75
N GLU A 36 -0.38 -15.71 -22.38
CA GLU A 36 -0.50 -16.18 -23.77
C GLU A 36 0.25 -15.30 -24.78
N GLU A 37 0.24 -13.97 -24.57
CA GLU A 37 0.99 -13.05 -25.43
C GLU A 37 2.49 -13.05 -25.12
N LEU A 38 2.89 -13.06 -23.85
CA LEU A 38 4.30 -13.09 -23.48
C LEU A 38 4.99 -14.39 -23.92
N GLN A 39 4.30 -15.54 -23.83
CA GLN A 39 4.83 -16.85 -24.26
C GLN A 39 5.07 -16.97 -25.77
N LYS A 40 4.52 -16.05 -26.59
CA LYS A 40 4.85 -15.98 -28.01
C LYS A 40 6.19 -15.25 -28.26
N LEU A 41 6.66 -14.47 -27.29
CA LEU A 41 7.81 -13.57 -27.41
C LEU A 41 9.01 -14.07 -26.60
N ALA A 42 8.77 -14.74 -25.46
CA ALA A 42 9.78 -15.13 -24.50
C ALA A 42 9.47 -16.49 -23.86
N ASP A 43 10.51 -17.13 -23.29
CA ASP A 43 10.31 -18.19 -22.33
C ASP A 43 9.79 -17.58 -21.02
N VAL A 44 8.72 -18.13 -20.45
CA VAL A 44 8.09 -17.63 -19.21
C VAL A 44 8.01 -18.76 -18.20
N ASP A 45 8.64 -18.59 -17.04
CA ASP A 45 8.45 -19.48 -15.90
C ASP A 45 7.58 -18.76 -14.84
N ILE A 46 6.62 -19.48 -14.25
CA ILE A 46 5.57 -18.92 -13.42
C ILE A 46 5.79 -19.33 -11.97
N PHE A 47 5.87 -18.35 -11.08
CA PHE A 47 5.80 -18.55 -9.65
C PHE A 47 4.46 -17.98 -9.14
N ASP A 48 3.51 -18.87 -8.84
CA ASP A 48 2.12 -18.54 -8.47
C ASP A 48 1.80 -18.81 -6.98
N LYS A 49 2.81 -18.94 -6.12
CA LYS A 49 2.65 -19.33 -4.72
C LYS A 49 2.76 -18.15 -3.74
N VAL A 50 2.53 -16.93 -4.22
CA VAL A 50 2.55 -15.76 -3.32
C VAL A 50 1.27 -15.74 -2.51
N GLU A 51 1.40 -15.72 -1.18
CA GLU A 51 0.32 -15.52 -0.22
C GLU A 51 0.20 -14.05 0.20
N ALA A 52 -0.93 -13.69 0.80
CA ALA A 52 -1.05 -12.40 1.48
C ALA A 52 -0.02 -12.30 2.61
N ASP A 53 0.60 -11.13 2.78
CA ASP A 53 1.69 -10.93 3.74
C ASP A 53 2.85 -11.94 3.55
N PRO A 54 3.51 -11.93 2.39
CA PRO A 54 4.36 -13.02 1.93
C PRO A 54 5.51 -13.31 2.87
N SER A 55 5.76 -14.60 3.07
CA SER A 55 6.83 -15.08 3.95
C SER A 55 8.20 -15.02 3.29
N LEU A 56 9.26 -14.98 4.11
CA LEU A 56 10.63 -15.14 3.63
C LEU A 56 10.80 -16.46 2.84
N LYS A 57 10.11 -17.52 3.26
CA LYS A 57 10.13 -18.82 2.55
C LYS A 57 9.60 -18.68 1.13
N THR A 58 8.51 -17.95 0.94
CA THR A 58 7.92 -17.69 -0.39
C THR A 58 8.85 -16.88 -1.27
N LEU A 59 9.46 -15.83 -0.73
CA LEU A 59 10.47 -15.06 -1.46
C LEU A 59 11.65 -15.92 -1.90
N LEU A 60 12.21 -16.73 -1.00
CA LEU A 60 13.34 -17.62 -1.33
C LEU A 60 12.96 -18.66 -2.38
N ALA A 61 11.73 -19.19 -2.35
CA ALA A 61 11.24 -20.10 -3.38
C ALA A 61 11.13 -19.43 -4.75
N ALA A 62 10.63 -18.18 -4.82
CA ALA A 62 10.59 -17.41 -6.06
C ALA A 62 12.00 -17.15 -6.63
N ILE A 63 12.97 -16.82 -5.77
CA ILE A 63 14.38 -16.64 -6.16
C ILE A 63 14.97 -17.96 -6.68
N GLU A 64 14.68 -19.10 -6.05
CA GLU A 64 15.15 -20.42 -6.49
C GLU A 64 14.62 -20.75 -7.89
N VAL A 65 13.33 -20.52 -8.17
CA VAL A 65 12.73 -20.69 -9.49
C VAL A 65 13.45 -19.81 -10.51
N GLY A 66 13.57 -18.51 -10.25
CA GLY A 66 14.25 -17.57 -11.16
C GLY A 66 15.72 -17.93 -11.43
N THR A 67 16.43 -18.44 -10.41
CA THR A 67 17.83 -18.88 -10.54
C THR A 67 17.96 -20.09 -11.45
N LYS A 68 17.12 -21.13 -11.23
CA LYS A 68 17.12 -22.36 -12.06
C LYS A 68 16.74 -22.04 -13.50
N PHE A 69 15.77 -21.18 -13.69
CA PHE A 69 15.30 -20.72 -15.00
C PHE A 69 16.31 -19.76 -15.68
N LYS A 70 17.24 -19.20 -14.94
CA LYS A 70 18.19 -18.14 -15.40
C LYS A 70 17.42 -16.93 -15.94
N ALA A 71 16.48 -16.44 -15.17
CA ALA A 71 15.65 -15.29 -15.54
C ALA A 71 16.49 -14.09 -15.99
N THR A 72 16.06 -13.40 -17.04
CA THR A 72 16.65 -12.14 -17.53
C THR A 72 15.87 -10.92 -17.06
N GLY A 73 14.63 -11.10 -16.63
CA GLY A 73 13.76 -10.06 -16.08
C GLY A 73 12.65 -10.68 -15.25
N VAL A 74 11.98 -9.84 -14.45
CA VAL A 74 10.91 -10.24 -13.54
C VAL A 74 9.67 -9.38 -13.81
N ILE A 75 8.51 -10.02 -13.86
CA ILE A 75 7.22 -9.33 -13.81
C ILE A 75 6.51 -9.69 -12.51
N GLY A 76 6.04 -8.68 -11.76
CA GLY A 76 5.16 -8.86 -10.62
C GLY A 76 3.74 -8.50 -11.02
N PHE A 77 2.86 -9.51 -11.06
CA PHE A 77 1.47 -9.37 -11.48
C PHE A 77 0.56 -9.73 -10.32
N GLY A 78 -0.05 -8.73 -9.67
CA GLY A 78 -0.91 -8.99 -8.51
C GLY A 78 -1.06 -7.80 -7.58
N GLY A 79 -1.45 -8.07 -6.34
CA GLY A 79 -1.46 -7.09 -5.26
C GLY A 79 -0.06 -6.75 -4.74
N GLY A 80 0.00 -5.95 -3.68
CA GLY A 80 1.27 -5.55 -3.05
C GLY A 80 2.19 -6.72 -2.73
N SER A 81 1.65 -7.85 -2.26
CA SER A 81 2.40 -9.07 -1.94
C SER A 81 3.18 -9.62 -3.12
N SER A 82 2.52 -9.83 -4.26
CA SER A 82 3.16 -10.33 -5.48
C SER A 82 4.21 -9.35 -6.01
N MET A 83 3.92 -8.06 -5.94
CA MET A 83 4.86 -7.03 -6.37
C MET A 83 6.09 -6.92 -5.46
N ASP A 84 5.92 -7.04 -4.15
CA ASP A 84 7.03 -6.99 -3.18
C ASP A 84 7.95 -8.20 -3.32
N VAL A 85 7.39 -9.41 -3.52
CA VAL A 85 8.18 -10.61 -3.84
C VAL A 85 8.94 -10.42 -5.15
N ALA A 86 8.28 -9.90 -6.20
CA ALA A 86 8.92 -9.65 -7.51
C ALA A 86 10.08 -8.65 -7.40
N LYS A 87 9.92 -7.56 -6.64
CA LYS A 87 10.97 -6.56 -6.40
C LYS A 87 12.23 -7.18 -5.77
N LEU A 88 12.05 -7.95 -4.70
CA LEU A 88 13.17 -8.56 -3.99
C LEU A 88 13.76 -9.73 -4.77
N ALA A 89 12.93 -10.52 -5.48
CA ALA A 89 13.42 -11.53 -6.40
C ALA A 89 14.29 -10.91 -7.51
N ALA A 90 13.82 -9.82 -8.13
CA ALA A 90 14.61 -9.11 -9.14
C ALA A 90 15.95 -8.58 -8.58
N LEU A 91 15.95 -8.04 -7.34
CA LEU A 91 17.16 -7.57 -6.67
C LEU A 91 18.17 -8.71 -6.49
N ILE A 92 17.75 -9.79 -5.85
CA ILE A 92 18.67 -10.90 -5.52
C ILE A 92 19.13 -11.65 -6.77
N LEU A 93 18.26 -11.88 -7.75
CA LEU A 93 18.62 -12.52 -9.02
C LEU A 93 19.63 -11.70 -9.84
N GLY A 94 19.58 -10.37 -9.73
CA GLY A 94 20.50 -9.48 -10.45
C GLY A 94 21.84 -9.28 -9.75
N SER A 95 21.82 -9.12 -8.43
CA SER A 95 23.02 -8.75 -7.64
C SER A 95 23.75 -9.96 -7.05
N ASN A 96 23.06 -11.08 -6.81
CA ASN A 96 23.51 -12.18 -5.95
C ASN A 96 23.93 -11.74 -4.53
N GLU A 97 23.43 -10.57 -4.06
CA GLU A 97 23.70 -10.11 -2.70
C GLU A 97 22.95 -10.94 -1.66
N ASP A 98 23.50 -10.96 -0.45
CA ASP A 98 22.82 -11.56 0.68
C ASP A 98 21.63 -10.68 1.09
N LEU A 99 20.43 -11.28 1.12
CA LEU A 99 19.20 -10.60 1.51
C LEU A 99 19.29 -10.00 2.91
N ASP A 100 19.98 -10.67 3.84
CA ASP A 100 20.16 -10.15 5.21
C ASP A 100 20.94 -8.83 5.25
N SER A 101 21.80 -8.59 4.27
CA SER A 101 22.51 -7.32 4.13
C SER A 101 21.67 -6.21 3.50
N ALA A 102 20.55 -6.55 2.83
CA ALA A 102 19.70 -5.60 2.12
C ALA A 102 18.59 -4.99 2.99
N TRP A 103 18.25 -5.63 4.12
CA TRP A 103 17.20 -5.13 5.01
C TRP A 103 17.45 -3.70 5.50
N GLY A 104 16.37 -2.92 5.55
CA GLY A 104 16.41 -1.53 6.01
C GLY A 104 16.43 -0.50 4.89
N VAL A 105 16.98 0.67 5.16
CA VAL A 105 16.95 1.82 4.24
C VAL A 105 18.32 1.98 3.56
N ALA A 106 18.32 2.00 2.23
CA ALA A 106 19.49 2.23 1.36
C ALA A 106 20.64 1.22 1.57
N ASN A 107 20.35 0.01 2.03
CA ASN A 107 21.35 -1.04 2.25
C ASN A 107 21.55 -1.94 1.01
N ALA A 108 20.57 -2.05 0.12
CA ALA A 108 20.70 -2.83 -1.10
C ALA A 108 21.83 -2.29 -1.99
N LYS A 109 22.58 -3.18 -2.61
CA LYS A 109 23.78 -2.86 -3.43
C LYS A 109 23.47 -2.94 -4.93
N GLY A 110 22.58 -3.85 -5.35
CA GLY A 110 22.22 -4.07 -6.75
C GLY A 110 23.39 -4.52 -7.63
N PRO A 111 23.22 -4.48 -8.94
CA PRO A 111 22.00 -4.13 -9.64
C PRO A 111 20.92 -5.18 -9.49
N ARG A 112 19.65 -4.83 -9.75
CA ARG A 112 18.57 -5.81 -9.93
C ARG A 112 18.43 -6.25 -11.40
N LEU A 113 17.70 -7.34 -11.66
CA LEU A 113 17.18 -7.62 -13.00
C LEU A 113 16.14 -6.58 -13.41
N PRO A 114 15.92 -6.36 -14.71
CA PRO A 114 14.78 -5.57 -15.22
C PRO A 114 13.46 -6.03 -14.58
N LEU A 115 12.59 -5.07 -14.25
CA LEU A 115 11.38 -5.31 -13.45
C LEU A 115 10.18 -4.56 -14.01
N VAL A 116 9.10 -5.27 -14.24
CA VAL A 116 7.79 -4.70 -14.60
C VAL A 116 6.79 -5.06 -13.50
N LEU A 117 5.94 -4.11 -13.10
CA LEU A 117 4.91 -4.33 -12.08
C LEU A 117 3.52 -4.02 -12.63
N VAL A 118 2.56 -4.91 -12.35
CA VAL A 118 1.17 -4.83 -12.80
C VAL A 118 0.26 -5.02 -11.61
N PRO A 119 -0.25 -3.93 -10.98
CA PRO A 119 -1.14 -4.03 -9.83
C PRO A 119 -2.52 -4.53 -10.25
N THR A 120 -3.11 -5.41 -9.42
CA THR A 120 -4.50 -5.87 -9.52
C THR A 120 -5.38 -5.35 -8.40
N THR A 121 -4.81 -4.55 -7.49
CA THR A 121 -5.49 -3.86 -6.40
C THR A 121 -5.12 -2.38 -6.40
N ALA A 122 -6.05 -1.51 -5.99
CA ALA A 122 -5.83 -0.07 -5.85
C ALA A 122 -5.66 0.25 -4.35
N GLY A 123 -4.46 0.12 -3.82
CA GLY A 123 -4.20 0.29 -2.38
C GLY A 123 -2.76 0.65 -2.05
N THR A 124 -1.87 -0.29 -2.23
CA THR A 124 -0.49 -0.20 -1.72
C THR A 124 0.41 0.77 -2.47
N GLY A 125 0.12 1.05 -3.76
CA GLY A 125 1.04 1.81 -4.60
C GLY A 125 2.42 1.15 -4.77
N SER A 126 2.53 -0.17 -4.50
CA SER A 126 3.82 -0.88 -4.54
C SER A 126 4.49 -0.78 -5.92
N GLU A 127 3.71 -0.64 -6.99
CA GLU A 127 4.21 -0.49 -8.36
C GLU A 127 5.02 0.78 -8.61
N VAL A 128 4.99 1.74 -7.68
CA VAL A 128 5.74 3.02 -7.82
C VAL A 128 6.54 3.37 -6.57
N THR A 129 6.70 2.46 -5.62
CA THR A 129 7.42 2.71 -4.38
C THR A 129 8.74 1.97 -4.30
N PRO A 130 9.77 2.56 -3.66
CA PRO A 130 11.06 1.92 -3.44
C PRO A 130 11.04 0.99 -2.22
N ILE A 131 9.89 0.40 -1.87
CA ILE A 131 9.69 -0.37 -0.64
C ILE A 131 9.14 -1.75 -0.99
N ALA A 132 9.66 -2.77 -0.33
CA ALA A 132 9.10 -4.12 -0.32
C ALA A 132 9.12 -4.67 1.10
N ILE A 133 8.03 -5.31 1.53
CA ILE A 133 7.83 -5.83 2.89
C ILE A 133 7.62 -7.33 2.85
N ILE A 134 8.38 -8.05 3.65
CA ILE A 134 8.30 -9.51 3.80
C ILE A 134 8.10 -9.87 5.26
N THR A 135 7.30 -10.89 5.52
CA THR A 135 7.13 -11.47 6.85
C THR A 135 8.28 -12.46 7.11
N VAL A 136 9.09 -12.17 8.12
CA VAL A 136 10.15 -13.06 8.58
C VAL A 136 9.71 -13.85 9.83
N GLU A 137 10.65 -14.52 10.51
CA GLU A 137 10.35 -15.30 11.71
C GLU A 137 9.59 -14.47 12.76
N HIS A 138 8.78 -15.16 13.58
CA HIS A 138 7.95 -14.54 14.63
C HIS A 138 6.95 -13.47 14.12
N ASN A 139 6.47 -13.59 12.88
CA ASN A 139 5.56 -12.63 12.24
C ASN A 139 6.08 -11.19 12.18
N GLU A 140 7.41 -11.01 12.27
CA GLU A 140 8.03 -9.69 12.13
C GLU A 140 7.96 -9.24 10.66
N LYS A 141 7.53 -8.00 10.42
CA LYS A 141 7.56 -7.38 9.10
C LYS A 141 8.92 -6.73 8.87
N ARG A 142 9.71 -7.22 7.93
CA ARG A 142 10.95 -6.59 7.49
C ARG A 142 10.81 -6.00 6.11
N GLY A 143 11.43 -4.84 5.91
CA GLY A 143 11.39 -4.15 4.63
C GLY A 143 12.77 -3.84 4.07
N VAL A 144 12.85 -3.85 2.75
CA VAL A 144 13.90 -3.20 1.99
C VAL A 144 13.34 -1.89 1.44
N SER A 145 14.02 -0.78 1.69
CA SER A 145 13.69 0.52 1.13
C SER A 145 14.90 1.05 0.35
N SER A 146 14.82 0.98 -0.98
CA SER A 146 15.92 1.38 -1.86
C SER A 146 15.41 1.77 -3.24
N SER A 147 15.94 2.84 -3.81
CA SER A 147 15.62 3.22 -5.20
C SER A 147 15.97 2.13 -6.21
N LEU A 148 16.83 1.19 -5.84
CA LEU A 148 17.21 0.06 -6.70
C LEU A 148 16.06 -0.91 -6.96
N ILE A 149 15.03 -0.98 -6.10
CA ILE A 149 13.89 -1.87 -6.31
C ILE A 149 12.67 -1.19 -6.96
N LEU A 150 12.80 0.07 -7.39
CA LEU A 150 11.79 0.69 -8.24
C LEU A 150 11.72 -0.05 -9.58
N PRO A 151 10.51 -0.30 -10.15
CA PRO A 151 10.40 -0.95 -11.46
C PRO A 151 10.86 -0.06 -12.60
N ASP A 152 11.15 -0.68 -13.74
CA ASP A 152 11.40 0.03 -15.00
C ASP A 152 10.09 0.49 -15.63
N LEU A 153 9.01 -0.29 -15.43
CA LEU A 153 7.67 0.00 -15.95
C LEU A 153 6.61 -0.44 -14.94
N ALA A 154 5.61 0.40 -14.73
CA ALA A 154 4.36 0.07 -14.04
C ALA A 154 3.19 0.18 -15.01
N ILE A 155 2.37 -0.87 -15.12
CA ILE A 155 1.21 -0.90 -16.03
C ILE A 155 -0.06 -0.94 -15.20
N LEU A 156 -0.84 0.12 -15.30
CA LEU A 156 -2.13 0.27 -14.62
C LEU A 156 -3.25 -0.12 -15.56
N ASP A 157 -3.85 -1.28 -15.32
CA ASP A 157 -4.96 -1.80 -16.11
C ASP A 157 -6.21 -1.97 -15.25
N PRO A 158 -7.21 -1.09 -15.37
CA PRO A 158 -8.41 -1.15 -14.55
C PRO A 158 -9.23 -2.43 -14.78
N ASP A 159 -9.13 -3.08 -15.95
CA ASP A 159 -9.82 -4.34 -16.22
C ASP A 159 -9.42 -5.44 -15.21
N LEU A 160 -8.18 -5.41 -14.71
CA LEU A 160 -7.67 -6.36 -13.72
C LEU A 160 -8.30 -6.20 -12.33
N THR A 161 -8.98 -5.08 -12.08
CA THR A 161 -9.63 -4.79 -10.79
C THR A 161 -11.14 -5.01 -10.79
N LEU A 162 -11.78 -5.27 -11.95
CA LEU A 162 -13.23 -5.38 -12.09
C LEU A 162 -13.84 -6.50 -11.24
N GLY A 163 -13.13 -7.62 -11.09
CA GLY A 163 -13.57 -8.77 -10.30
C GLY A 163 -13.25 -8.69 -8.79
N LEU A 164 -12.63 -7.60 -8.34
CA LEU A 164 -12.21 -7.48 -6.95
C LEU A 164 -13.42 -7.35 -6.02
N PRO A 165 -13.54 -8.16 -4.94
CA PRO A 165 -14.62 -8.06 -3.99
C PRO A 165 -14.76 -6.65 -3.37
N SER A 166 -16.00 -6.24 -3.09
CA SER A 166 -16.28 -4.91 -2.52
C SER A 166 -15.56 -4.65 -1.21
N SER A 167 -15.45 -5.66 -0.34
CA SER A 167 -14.72 -5.56 0.93
C SER A 167 -13.22 -5.31 0.74
N ILE A 168 -12.61 -5.95 -0.26
CA ILE A 168 -11.20 -5.74 -0.59
C ILE A 168 -11.04 -4.36 -1.23
N THR A 169 -11.92 -3.99 -2.16
CA THR A 169 -11.93 -2.65 -2.79
C THR A 169 -12.03 -1.54 -1.73
N ALA A 170 -12.92 -1.70 -0.73
CA ALA A 170 -13.08 -0.75 0.36
C ALA A 170 -11.81 -0.64 1.22
N ALA A 171 -11.28 -1.78 1.69
CA ALA A 171 -10.12 -1.81 2.55
C ALA A 171 -8.87 -1.22 1.86
N THR A 172 -8.59 -1.64 0.61
CA THR A 172 -7.44 -1.14 -0.14
C THR A 172 -7.61 0.33 -0.54
N GLY A 173 -8.84 0.76 -0.86
CA GLY A 173 -9.12 2.15 -1.17
C GLY A 173 -8.92 3.08 0.02
N ILE A 174 -9.36 2.69 1.23
CA ILE A 174 -9.06 3.43 2.46
C ILE A 174 -7.56 3.44 2.74
N ASP A 175 -6.86 2.33 2.51
CA ASP A 175 -5.40 2.24 2.64
C ASP A 175 -4.68 3.28 1.76
N ALA A 176 -5.06 3.37 0.47
CA ALA A 176 -4.53 4.39 -0.43
C ALA A 176 -4.82 5.83 0.06
N MET A 177 -6.02 6.07 0.65
CA MET A 177 -6.33 7.36 1.25
C MET A 177 -5.45 7.64 2.48
N VAL A 178 -5.17 6.63 3.32
CA VAL A 178 -4.25 6.74 4.45
C VAL A 178 -2.84 7.10 3.97
N HIS A 179 -2.34 6.44 2.93
CA HIS A 179 -1.04 6.77 2.32
C HIS A 179 -0.95 8.25 1.93
N ALA A 180 -1.99 8.78 1.28
CA ALA A 180 -2.03 10.17 0.86
C ALA A 180 -2.14 11.14 2.06
N ILE A 181 -2.98 10.83 3.06
CA ILE A 181 -3.18 11.67 4.25
C ILE A 181 -1.89 11.72 5.09
N GLU A 182 -1.29 10.56 5.38
CA GLU A 182 -0.04 10.51 6.15
C GLU A 182 1.13 11.14 5.39
N GLY A 183 1.25 10.87 4.09
CA GLY A 183 2.26 11.48 3.25
C GLY A 183 2.14 13.01 3.20
N TYR A 184 0.93 13.55 3.15
CA TYR A 184 0.70 15.00 3.18
C TYR A 184 1.13 15.63 4.50
N ALA A 185 0.77 15.03 5.62
CA ALA A 185 1.02 15.52 6.97
C ALA A 185 2.39 15.09 7.55
N SER A 186 3.17 14.28 6.83
CA SER A 186 4.44 13.73 7.28
C SER A 186 5.43 14.82 7.71
N CYS A 187 6.06 14.65 8.87
CA CYS A 187 7.13 15.52 9.37
C CYS A 187 8.50 15.23 8.72
N ASN A 188 8.58 14.26 7.83
CA ASN A 188 9.83 13.91 7.17
C ASN A 188 10.39 15.09 6.37
N SER A 189 11.70 15.28 6.42
CA SER A 189 12.38 16.36 5.71
C SER A 189 12.23 16.31 4.18
N ASN A 190 11.90 15.14 3.61
CA ASN A 190 11.65 14.98 2.20
C ASN A 190 10.22 15.36 1.79
N ASN A 191 9.32 15.64 2.77
CA ASN A 191 7.99 16.16 2.45
C ASN A 191 8.13 17.55 1.81
N ASN A 192 7.57 17.70 0.62
CA ASN A 192 7.77 18.87 -0.22
C ASN A 192 6.49 19.20 -1.03
N PRO A 193 6.43 20.35 -1.72
CA PRO A 193 5.24 20.74 -2.49
C PRO A 193 4.81 19.70 -3.55
N ILE A 194 5.74 18.94 -4.14
CA ILE A 194 5.41 17.92 -5.15
C ILE A 194 4.72 16.73 -4.48
N SER A 195 5.26 16.20 -3.36
CA SER A 195 4.61 15.10 -2.63
C SER A 195 3.22 15.50 -2.12
N LYS A 196 3.05 16.74 -1.66
CA LYS A 196 1.76 17.28 -1.24
C LYS A 196 0.76 17.40 -2.39
N MET A 197 1.20 17.88 -3.55
CA MET A 197 0.35 17.96 -4.76
C MET A 197 -0.11 16.57 -5.20
N LEU A 198 0.77 15.57 -5.17
CA LEU A 198 0.43 14.18 -5.51
C LEU A 198 -0.58 13.60 -4.51
N ALA A 199 -0.41 13.85 -3.21
CA ALA A 199 -1.35 13.42 -2.17
C ALA A 199 -2.74 14.06 -2.34
N ILE A 200 -2.80 15.35 -2.67
CA ILE A 200 -4.07 16.04 -2.96
C ILE A 200 -4.78 15.41 -4.17
N GLU A 201 -4.05 15.19 -5.26
CA GLU A 201 -4.67 14.63 -6.46
C GLU A 201 -5.10 13.16 -6.24
N ALA A 202 -4.31 12.38 -5.51
CA ALA A 202 -4.70 11.05 -5.06
C ALA A 202 -6.03 11.08 -4.30
N LEU A 203 -6.17 11.97 -3.32
CA LEU A 203 -7.39 12.08 -2.50
C LEU A 203 -8.61 12.53 -3.29
N LYS A 204 -8.44 13.37 -4.31
CA LYS A 204 -9.56 13.75 -5.20
C LYS A 204 -10.08 12.55 -5.99
N LEU A 205 -9.20 11.77 -6.59
CA LEU A 205 -9.57 10.59 -7.37
C LEU A 205 -10.18 9.52 -6.46
N LEU A 206 -9.51 9.18 -5.36
CA LEU A 206 -9.96 8.17 -4.41
C LEU A 206 -11.29 8.56 -3.77
N GLY A 207 -11.41 9.78 -3.23
CA GLY A 207 -12.62 10.27 -2.59
C GLY A 207 -13.80 10.40 -3.54
N GLY A 208 -13.54 10.75 -4.81
CA GLY A 208 -14.58 10.85 -5.84
C GLY A 208 -15.10 9.50 -6.35
N SER A 209 -14.32 8.44 -6.24
CA SER A 209 -14.61 7.18 -6.94
C SER A 209 -14.78 5.95 -6.02
N ILE A 210 -14.33 6.01 -4.75
CA ILE A 210 -14.32 4.84 -3.85
C ILE A 210 -15.72 4.25 -3.61
N GLU A 211 -16.74 5.08 -3.34
CA GLU A 211 -18.11 4.61 -3.12
C GLU A 211 -18.67 3.94 -4.39
N THR A 212 -18.39 4.52 -5.56
CA THR A 212 -18.80 3.93 -6.84
C THR A 212 -18.07 2.61 -7.09
N ALA A 213 -16.76 2.55 -6.88
CA ALA A 213 -15.96 1.34 -7.09
C ALA A 213 -16.37 0.19 -6.16
N VAL A 214 -16.79 0.49 -4.92
CA VAL A 214 -17.25 -0.50 -3.94
C VAL A 214 -18.68 -0.99 -4.26
N ASN A 215 -19.61 -0.06 -4.57
CA ASN A 215 -21.01 -0.39 -4.76
C ASN A 215 -21.33 -0.87 -6.19
N ASN A 216 -20.53 -0.47 -7.18
CA ASN A 216 -20.60 -0.86 -8.57
C ASN A 216 -19.22 -1.22 -9.10
N GLY A 217 -18.74 -2.40 -8.71
CA GLY A 217 -17.40 -2.89 -9.05
C GLY A 217 -17.11 -3.05 -10.54
N SER A 218 -18.13 -3.00 -11.40
CA SER A 218 -17.99 -3.03 -12.86
C SER A 218 -17.80 -1.65 -13.51
N ASN A 219 -17.84 -0.56 -12.74
CA ASN A 219 -17.60 0.78 -13.26
C ASN A 219 -16.11 0.98 -13.54
N ILE A 220 -15.73 0.89 -14.82
CA ILE A 220 -14.33 0.93 -15.28
C ILE A 220 -13.67 2.30 -15.02
N GLU A 221 -14.42 3.40 -15.09
CA GLU A 221 -13.91 4.73 -14.81
C GLU A 221 -13.53 4.87 -13.33
N ALA A 222 -14.44 4.46 -12.42
CA ALA A 222 -14.16 4.46 -10.99
C ALA A 222 -12.98 3.54 -10.63
N ARG A 223 -12.87 2.36 -11.26
CA ARG A 223 -11.71 1.48 -11.09
C ARG A 223 -10.41 2.12 -11.58
N GLY A 224 -10.45 2.82 -12.71
CA GLY A 224 -9.31 3.59 -13.24
C GLY A 224 -8.87 4.70 -12.28
N ASP A 225 -9.83 5.49 -11.78
CA ASP A 225 -9.56 6.54 -10.80
C ASP A 225 -8.95 6.00 -9.51
N MET A 226 -9.46 4.86 -9.02
CA MET A 226 -8.90 4.18 -7.84
C MET A 226 -7.45 3.76 -8.06
N LEU A 227 -7.11 3.15 -9.21
CA LEU A 227 -5.74 2.76 -9.55
C LEU A 227 -4.81 3.96 -9.66
N ILE A 228 -5.21 5.00 -10.39
CA ILE A 228 -4.40 6.21 -10.54
C ILE A 228 -4.25 6.91 -9.19
N GLY A 229 -5.33 7.00 -8.41
CA GLY A 229 -5.30 7.57 -7.06
C GLY A 229 -4.34 6.82 -6.14
N SER A 230 -4.37 5.48 -6.14
CA SER A 230 -3.44 4.63 -5.39
C SER A 230 -1.99 4.85 -5.83
N MET A 231 -1.73 4.89 -7.13
CA MET A 231 -0.41 5.16 -7.69
C MET A 231 0.12 6.54 -7.28
N LEU A 232 -0.72 7.59 -7.32
CA LEU A 232 -0.33 8.93 -6.89
C LEU A 232 -0.06 8.99 -5.38
N ALA A 233 -0.87 8.32 -4.56
CA ALA A 233 -0.62 8.16 -3.13
C ALA A 233 0.72 7.44 -2.88
N GLY A 234 1.01 6.38 -3.64
CA GLY A 234 2.28 5.67 -3.63
C GLY A 234 3.47 6.59 -3.89
N LYS A 235 3.40 7.40 -4.95
CA LYS A 235 4.44 8.40 -5.26
C LYS A 235 4.57 9.49 -4.20
N ALA A 236 3.47 9.90 -3.56
CA ALA A 236 3.50 10.88 -2.49
C ALA A 236 4.25 10.33 -1.27
N PHE A 237 3.87 9.15 -0.76
CA PHE A 237 4.50 8.59 0.44
C PHE A 237 5.89 8.00 0.19
N ALA A 238 6.25 7.66 -1.04
CA ALA A 238 7.62 7.29 -1.38
C ALA A 238 8.61 8.43 -1.09
N ASN A 239 8.16 9.67 -1.16
CA ASN A 239 8.95 10.85 -0.79
C ASN A 239 8.70 11.29 0.65
N ALA A 240 7.45 11.28 1.10
CA ALA A 240 7.02 11.70 2.42
C ALA A 240 6.43 10.50 3.18
N PRO A 241 7.27 9.69 3.87
CA PRO A 241 6.87 8.40 4.41
C PRO A 241 5.66 8.47 5.35
N VAL A 242 4.90 7.38 5.38
CA VAL A 242 3.78 7.12 6.29
C VAL A 242 4.20 7.12 7.76
N ALA A 243 3.25 7.17 8.68
CA ALA A 243 3.49 7.53 10.07
C ALA A 243 2.74 6.62 11.07
N ALA A 244 2.01 7.23 12.02
CA ALA A 244 1.42 6.53 13.16
C ALA A 244 0.24 5.63 12.78
N VAL A 245 -0.55 5.93 11.74
CA VAL A 245 -1.63 5.02 11.30
C VAL A 245 -1.04 3.67 10.93
N HIS A 246 -0.03 3.67 10.06
CA HIS A 246 0.66 2.44 9.66
C HIS A 246 1.40 1.79 10.82
N ALA A 247 2.07 2.58 11.68
CA ALA A 247 2.78 2.04 12.83
C ALA A 247 1.86 1.28 13.79
N LEU A 248 0.64 1.79 14.01
CA LEU A 248 -0.36 1.15 14.86
C LEU A 248 -1.15 0.05 14.12
N ALA A 249 -1.23 0.07 12.81
CA ALA A 249 -1.84 -1.01 12.03
C ALA A 249 -0.98 -2.29 11.98
N TYR A 250 0.33 -2.20 12.05
CA TYR A 250 1.22 -3.37 11.95
C TYR A 250 0.96 -4.43 13.04
N PRO A 251 0.82 -4.11 14.34
CA PRO A 251 0.48 -5.10 15.35
C PRO A 251 -0.87 -5.77 15.12
N ILE A 252 -1.86 -5.04 14.60
CA ILE A 252 -3.19 -5.58 14.26
C ILE A 252 -3.06 -6.67 13.20
N GLY A 253 -2.32 -6.38 12.12
CA GLY A 253 -2.06 -7.36 11.07
C GLY A 253 -1.15 -8.50 11.52
N GLY A 254 -0.06 -8.20 12.25
CA GLY A 254 0.94 -9.19 12.65
C GLY A 254 0.46 -10.18 13.71
N ILE A 255 -0.34 -9.73 14.68
CA ILE A 255 -0.81 -10.58 15.79
C ILE A 255 -2.13 -11.28 15.44
N PHE A 256 -3.06 -10.54 14.80
CA PHE A 256 -4.44 -10.99 14.58
C PHE A 256 -4.74 -11.36 13.13
N HIS A 257 -3.77 -11.22 12.22
CA HIS A 257 -3.92 -11.52 10.79
C HIS A 257 -5.05 -10.75 10.10
N ILE A 258 -5.34 -9.54 10.60
CA ILE A 258 -6.29 -8.64 9.96
C ILE A 258 -5.64 -8.04 8.70
N PRO A 259 -6.33 -8.02 7.55
CA PRO A 259 -5.80 -7.44 6.31
C PRO A 259 -5.28 -6.01 6.51
N HIS A 260 -4.16 -5.68 5.89
CA HIS A 260 -3.42 -4.43 6.11
C HIS A 260 -4.29 -3.17 5.95
N GLY A 261 -5.03 -3.06 4.84
CA GLY A 261 -5.90 -1.89 4.61
C GLY A 261 -7.03 -1.77 5.64
N LEU A 262 -7.58 -2.90 6.12
CA LEU A 262 -8.57 -2.89 7.20
C LEU A 262 -7.93 -2.48 8.53
N SER A 263 -6.72 -2.95 8.82
CA SER A 263 -5.96 -2.55 10.02
C SER A 263 -5.74 -1.03 10.05
N ASN A 264 -5.38 -0.44 8.92
CA ASN A 264 -5.26 1.02 8.77
C ASN A 264 -6.60 1.73 8.97
N ALA A 265 -7.68 1.23 8.37
CA ALA A 265 -9.02 1.82 8.49
C ALA A 265 -9.51 1.87 9.95
N LEU A 266 -9.24 0.82 10.75
CA LEU A 266 -9.65 0.72 12.15
C LEU A 266 -9.00 1.78 13.05
N VAL A 267 -7.74 2.13 12.82
CA VAL A 267 -7.03 3.09 13.68
C VAL A 267 -7.00 4.52 13.11
N LEU A 268 -7.26 4.68 11.81
CA LEU A 268 -7.20 5.99 11.12
C LEU A 268 -7.90 7.13 11.89
N PRO A 269 -9.21 7.08 12.22
CA PRO A 269 -9.89 8.22 12.81
C PRO A 269 -9.33 8.57 14.20
N HIS A 270 -8.86 7.57 14.93
CA HIS A 270 -8.31 7.73 16.29
C HIS A 270 -6.93 8.39 16.26
N VAL A 271 -6.06 7.97 15.34
CA VAL A 271 -4.74 8.59 15.13
C VAL A 271 -4.88 10.01 14.63
N LEU A 272 -5.79 10.28 13.67
CA LEU A 272 -5.99 11.65 13.20
C LEU A 272 -6.52 12.58 14.30
N ARG A 273 -7.44 12.09 15.18
CA ARG A 273 -7.90 12.87 16.35
C ARG A 273 -6.75 13.17 17.31
N PHE A 274 -5.90 12.19 17.58
CA PHE A 274 -4.70 12.38 18.38
C PHE A 274 -3.77 13.44 17.77
N ASN A 275 -3.52 13.38 16.47
CA ASN A 275 -2.65 14.31 15.77
C ASN A 275 -3.23 15.74 15.70
N CYS A 276 -4.57 15.92 15.69
CA CYS A 276 -5.23 17.23 15.61
C CYS A 276 -4.95 18.18 16.79
N ILE A 277 -4.37 17.70 17.87
CA ILE A 277 -3.87 18.55 18.96
C ILE A 277 -2.68 19.40 18.46
N ASN A 278 -1.90 18.89 17.52
CA ASN A 278 -0.88 19.67 16.84
C ASN A 278 -1.53 20.62 15.82
N ALA A 279 -1.26 21.92 15.95
CA ALA A 279 -1.89 22.96 15.09
C ALA A 279 -1.57 22.77 13.61
N LYS A 280 -0.35 22.33 13.26
CA LYS A 280 0.07 22.08 11.87
C LYS A 280 -0.68 20.88 11.28
N ALA A 281 -0.78 19.77 12.02
CA ALA A 281 -1.54 18.62 11.57
C ALA A 281 -3.02 18.94 11.39
N SER A 282 -3.60 19.69 12.32
CA SER A 282 -4.98 20.17 12.21
C SER A 282 -5.20 21.03 10.95
N GLN A 283 -4.25 21.91 10.63
CA GLN A 283 -4.30 22.71 9.41
C GLN A 283 -4.16 21.84 8.15
N ASP A 284 -3.20 20.91 8.13
CA ASP A 284 -2.99 20.00 7.01
C ASP A 284 -4.25 19.16 6.72
N TYR A 285 -4.92 18.62 7.75
CA TYR A 285 -6.17 17.87 7.57
C TYR A 285 -7.34 18.76 7.10
N ALA A 286 -7.40 20.01 7.55
CA ALA A 286 -8.40 20.96 7.05
C ALA A 286 -8.17 21.29 5.57
N GLU A 287 -6.92 21.43 5.14
CA GLU A 287 -6.54 21.65 3.74
C GLU A 287 -6.93 20.46 2.85
N LEU A 288 -6.83 19.22 3.36
CA LEU A 288 -7.21 18.01 2.62
C LEU A 288 -8.73 17.84 2.48
N ALA A 289 -9.52 18.33 3.44
CA ALA A 289 -10.95 18.09 3.52
C ALA A 289 -11.74 18.36 2.22
N PRO A 290 -11.58 19.48 1.50
CA PRO A 290 -12.34 19.78 0.27
C PRO A 290 -11.93 18.92 -0.93
N HIS A 291 -10.81 18.24 -0.83
CA HIS A 291 -10.32 17.36 -1.90
C HIS A 291 -10.92 15.96 -1.82
N VAL A 292 -11.36 15.54 -0.64
CA VAL A 292 -12.10 14.29 -0.43
C VAL A 292 -13.61 14.54 -0.46
N PHE A 293 -14.08 15.59 0.21
CA PHE A 293 -15.50 15.91 0.37
C PHE A 293 -15.78 17.32 -0.13
N SER A 294 -16.46 17.41 -1.27
CA SER A 294 -16.66 18.67 -2.00
C SER A 294 -17.42 19.75 -1.20
N GLU A 295 -18.24 19.37 -0.23
CA GLU A 295 -18.99 20.29 0.62
C GLU A 295 -18.08 21.20 1.48
N PHE A 296 -16.87 20.75 1.81
CA PHE A 296 -15.92 21.61 2.55
C PHE A 296 -15.35 22.76 1.74
N LYS A 297 -15.52 22.80 0.42
CA LYS A 297 -15.04 23.91 -0.43
C LYS A 297 -15.53 25.29 0.02
N TYR A 298 -16.74 25.33 0.59
CA TYR A 298 -17.37 26.56 1.04
C TYR A 298 -17.21 26.81 2.55
N GLU A 299 -16.90 25.76 3.33
CA GLU A 299 -16.79 25.89 4.80
C GLU A 299 -15.43 26.41 5.28
N ILE A 300 -14.36 26.16 4.52
CA ILE A 300 -12.99 26.53 4.92
C ILE A 300 -12.82 28.04 5.13
N GLN A 301 -13.54 28.86 4.37
CA GLN A 301 -13.42 30.32 4.45
C GLN A 301 -14.03 30.90 5.74
N ASP A 302 -15.03 30.22 6.32
CA ASP A 302 -15.81 30.73 7.46
C ASP A 302 -15.45 30.07 8.80
N LYS A 303 -14.76 28.90 8.79
CA LYS A 303 -14.52 28.12 10.01
C LYS A 303 -13.02 27.83 10.17
N GLY A 304 -12.51 27.98 11.38
CA GLY A 304 -11.11 27.73 11.70
C GLY A 304 -10.68 26.30 11.42
N GLY A 305 -9.39 26.08 11.11
CA GLY A 305 -8.83 24.79 10.71
C GLY A 305 -9.16 23.63 11.66
N GLN A 306 -9.22 23.88 12.99
CA GLN A 306 -9.58 22.84 13.97
C GLN A 306 -11.03 22.33 13.82
N ILE A 307 -11.98 23.17 13.41
CA ILE A 307 -13.37 22.73 13.21
C ILE A 307 -13.45 21.87 11.96
N ILE A 308 -12.81 22.32 10.88
CA ILE A 308 -12.80 21.58 9.61
C ILE A 308 -12.11 20.24 9.74
N SER A 309 -10.94 20.19 10.39
CA SER A 309 -10.21 18.93 10.58
C SER A 309 -11.01 17.90 11.38
N LYS A 310 -11.69 18.31 12.45
CA LYS A 310 -12.57 17.41 13.21
C LYS A 310 -13.70 16.85 12.34
N LYS A 311 -14.38 17.72 11.59
CA LYS A 311 -15.44 17.31 10.67
C LYS A 311 -14.90 16.36 9.57
N PHE A 312 -13.71 16.63 9.04
CA PHE A 312 -13.05 15.76 8.06
C PHE A 312 -12.84 14.37 8.63
N ILE A 313 -12.30 14.27 9.84
CA ILE A 313 -12.06 12.96 10.50
C ILE A 313 -13.37 12.22 10.73
N ASP A 314 -14.41 12.91 11.20
CA ASP A 314 -15.73 12.29 11.42
C ASP A 314 -16.32 11.80 10.09
N LYS A 315 -16.17 12.55 8.99
CA LYS A 315 -16.60 12.10 7.67
C LYS A 315 -15.78 10.94 7.12
N MET A 316 -14.48 10.89 7.35
CA MET A 316 -13.66 9.72 7.00
C MET A 316 -14.14 8.46 7.72
N GLN A 317 -14.53 8.57 9.00
CA GLN A 317 -15.11 7.46 9.76
C GLN A 317 -16.48 7.04 9.18
N VAL A 318 -17.34 8.00 8.84
CA VAL A 318 -18.63 7.74 8.20
C VAL A 318 -18.44 7.08 6.84
N LEU A 319 -17.48 7.56 6.03
CA LEU A 319 -17.14 6.93 4.74
C LEU A 319 -16.71 5.48 4.94
N SER A 320 -15.78 5.20 5.85
CA SER A 320 -15.34 3.83 6.15
C SER A 320 -16.52 2.93 6.54
N ALA A 321 -17.46 3.44 7.36
CA ALA A 321 -18.67 2.71 7.74
C ALA A 321 -19.62 2.47 6.55
N SER A 322 -19.83 3.47 5.67
CA SER A 322 -20.69 3.35 4.49
C SER A 322 -20.16 2.35 3.46
N LEU A 323 -18.85 2.13 3.44
CA LEU A 323 -18.18 1.11 2.63
C LEU A 323 -18.28 -0.30 3.23
N GLY A 324 -18.95 -0.46 4.38
CA GLY A 324 -19.15 -1.74 5.05
C GLY A 324 -17.95 -2.26 5.85
N LEU A 325 -16.96 -1.42 6.12
CA LEU A 325 -15.80 -1.84 6.93
C LEU A 325 -16.13 -1.87 8.42
N PRO A 326 -15.62 -2.84 9.20
CA PRO A 326 -15.64 -2.84 10.65
C PRO A 326 -15.11 -1.52 11.23
N GLN A 327 -15.74 -1.04 12.32
CA GLN A 327 -15.42 0.28 12.86
C GLN A 327 -14.62 0.21 14.17
N ARG A 328 -14.52 -0.96 14.79
CA ARG A 328 -13.87 -1.16 16.09
C ARG A 328 -13.01 -2.41 16.06
N LEU A 329 -11.98 -2.43 16.88
CA LEU A 329 -11.10 -3.60 17.02
C LEU A 329 -11.88 -4.85 17.49
N ARG A 330 -12.88 -4.67 18.35
CA ARG A 330 -13.75 -5.78 18.80
C ARG A 330 -14.64 -6.34 17.70
N ASP A 331 -14.93 -5.58 16.66
CA ASP A 331 -15.76 -6.03 15.51
C ASP A 331 -14.98 -7.03 14.62
N VAL A 332 -13.66 -7.17 14.86
CA VAL A 332 -12.75 -8.12 14.20
C VAL A 332 -12.09 -9.07 15.22
N ASP A 333 -12.80 -9.37 16.29
CA ASP A 333 -12.44 -10.34 17.33
C ASP A 333 -11.12 -10.04 18.09
N ILE A 334 -10.67 -8.78 18.12
CA ILE A 334 -9.53 -8.36 18.92
C ILE A 334 -10.00 -8.11 20.36
N PRO A 335 -9.46 -8.82 21.37
CA PRO A 335 -9.85 -8.64 22.76
C PRO A 335 -9.26 -7.35 23.35
N GLU A 336 -9.98 -6.73 24.31
CA GLU A 336 -9.57 -5.46 24.93
C GLU A 336 -8.16 -5.51 25.55
N ASN A 337 -7.84 -6.62 26.21
CA ASN A 337 -6.54 -6.82 26.86
C ASN A 337 -5.35 -6.89 25.88
N ALA A 338 -5.59 -7.07 24.58
CA ALA A 338 -4.54 -7.02 23.55
C ALA A 338 -4.03 -5.59 23.30
N CYS A 339 -4.78 -4.55 23.69
CA CYS A 339 -4.38 -3.17 23.44
C CYS A 339 -3.00 -2.84 24.05
N GLU A 340 -2.66 -3.39 25.22
CA GLU A 340 -1.36 -3.18 25.87
C GLU A 340 -0.21 -3.81 25.08
N GLU A 341 -0.39 -5.04 24.58
CA GLU A 341 0.61 -5.72 23.77
C GLU A 341 0.79 -5.00 22.42
N MET A 342 -0.32 -4.66 21.76
CA MET A 342 -0.27 -3.93 20.50
C MET A 342 0.43 -2.57 20.67
N ALA A 343 0.22 -1.85 21.77
CA ALA A 343 0.90 -0.58 22.04
C ALA A 343 2.42 -0.75 22.11
N LYS A 344 2.91 -1.77 22.85
CA LYS A 344 4.34 -2.08 22.93
C LYS A 344 4.94 -2.45 21.57
N GLU A 345 4.24 -3.27 20.80
CA GLU A 345 4.70 -3.67 19.46
C GLU A 345 4.71 -2.48 18.47
N ALA A 346 3.74 -1.58 18.53
CA ALA A 346 3.69 -0.39 17.70
C ALA A 346 4.91 0.53 17.93
N MET A 347 5.42 0.63 19.17
CA MET A 347 6.60 1.43 19.50
C MET A 347 7.89 0.93 18.84
N LYS A 348 7.94 -0.33 18.39
CA LYS A 348 9.08 -0.87 17.61
C LYS A 348 9.14 -0.27 16.20
N GLN A 349 8.05 0.32 15.70
CA GLN A 349 7.97 0.91 14.36
C GLN A 349 8.58 2.33 14.31
N THR A 350 9.79 2.49 14.84
CA THR A 350 10.46 3.79 15.00
C THR A 350 10.64 4.53 13.67
N ARG A 351 10.91 3.80 12.56
CA ARG A 351 11.06 4.38 11.22
C ARG A 351 9.78 5.04 10.69
N LEU A 352 8.61 4.63 11.20
CA LEU A 352 7.31 5.20 10.85
C LEU A 352 6.91 6.31 11.82
N LEU A 353 7.02 6.06 13.10
CA LEU A 353 6.62 7.00 14.16
C LEU A 353 7.37 8.33 14.09
N VAL A 354 8.63 8.33 13.64
CA VAL A 354 9.43 9.56 13.47
C VAL A 354 8.84 10.55 12.45
N ASN A 355 7.99 10.06 11.54
CA ASN A 355 7.36 10.90 10.52
C ASN A 355 6.02 11.50 10.98
N ASN A 356 5.52 11.07 12.15
CA ASN A 356 4.21 11.52 12.63
C ASN A 356 4.27 12.99 13.09
N PRO A 357 3.26 13.82 12.77
CA PRO A 357 3.27 15.25 13.12
C PRO A 357 3.23 15.52 14.63
N ARG A 358 2.90 14.53 15.44
CA ARG A 358 2.96 14.58 16.90
C ARG A 358 3.70 13.34 17.40
N GLU A 359 4.61 13.52 18.35
CA GLU A 359 5.27 12.39 19.02
C GLU A 359 4.24 11.44 19.62
N VAL A 360 4.46 10.14 19.46
CA VAL A 360 3.60 9.07 19.99
C VAL A 360 4.39 8.31 21.05
N THR A 361 3.89 8.29 22.26
CA THR A 361 4.38 7.44 23.35
C THR A 361 3.62 6.12 23.41
N GLU A 362 4.12 5.13 24.16
CA GLU A 362 3.41 3.87 24.41
C GLU A 362 2.04 4.12 25.06
N ALA A 363 1.96 5.08 26.00
CA ALA A 363 0.71 5.47 26.63
C ALA A 363 -0.28 6.10 25.63
N ASP A 364 0.19 6.90 24.68
CA ASP A 364 -0.64 7.44 23.61
C ASP A 364 -1.14 6.34 22.67
N ALA A 365 -0.27 5.40 22.28
CA ALA A 365 -0.62 4.25 21.46
C ALA A 365 -1.69 3.38 22.14
N LEU A 366 -1.52 3.10 23.44
CA LEU A 366 -2.51 2.38 24.24
C LEU A 366 -3.86 3.12 24.26
N HIS A 367 -3.86 4.43 24.49
CA HIS A 367 -5.09 5.22 24.50
C HIS A 367 -5.78 5.23 23.12
N ILE A 368 -5.02 5.28 22.03
CA ILE A 368 -5.54 5.20 20.66
C ILE A 368 -6.22 3.84 20.45
N TYR A 369 -5.58 2.72 20.81
CA TYR A 369 -6.18 1.39 20.66
C TYR A 369 -7.43 1.21 21.53
N GLN A 370 -7.41 1.68 22.79
CA GLN A 370 -8.59 1.65 23.66
C GLN A 370 -9.75 2.47 23.10
N SER A 371 -9.44 3.61 22.44
CA SER A 371 -10.46 4.44 21.76
C SER A 371 -11.01 3.77 20.49
N ALA A 372 -10.23 2.88 19.86
CA ALA A 372 -10.62 2.13 18.67
C ALA A 372 -11.34 0.81 19.03
N TRP A 373 -11.30 0.37 20.28
CA TRP A 373 -11.92 -0.86 20.74
C TRP A 373 -13.38 -0.66 21.15
#